data_531adf8ec7dc48c2f6e6a1d8118f09a5
#
_entry.id   531adf8ec7dc48c2f6e6a1d8118f09a5
#
_cell.length_a   1.000
_cell.length_b   1.000
_cell.length_c   1.000
_cell.angle_alpha   90.00
_cell.angle_beta   90.00
_cell.angle_gamma   90.00
#
_symmetry.space_group_name_H-M   'P 1'
#
loop_
_entity.id
_entity.type
_entity.pdbx_description
1 polymer ?
#
loop_
_entity_poly.entity_id
_entity_poly.type
_entity_poly.pdbx_seq_one_letter_code
_entity_poly.pdbx_strand_id
1 'polypeptide(L)'
;MFRFLTTFLFFIFVFISIGKTETLKEIQVDGNQRISEETIKVLGKIEINTEYDSDRLNNTLKDLYDTNFFKDISLNLENGILSINVIENYIIEDIEITGMKNKSFLEKLSENIVLKNRMSFTEDQLQKDITLIQNILKTNGFYFANVDSSLIKNDELNSVKIRLNIEEGEKAKIKRITFIGDKKIKDKKLLEVIASEEHKFWKF
;
A
#
# COMPACT_ATOMS: atom_id res chain seq x y z
N MET A 1 20.84 14.06 -55.76
CA MET A 1 21.42 13.66 -54.45
C MET A 1 21.37 14.78 -53.41
N PHE A 2 21.77 15.98 -53.76
CA PHE A 2 21.77 17.14 -52.82
C PHE A 2 20.35 17.52 -52.28
N ARG A 3 19.32 17.43 -53.10
CA ARG A 3 17.92 17.78 -52.70
C ARG A 3 17.30 16.80 -51.70
N PHE A 4 17.73 15.54 -51.70
CA PHE A 4 17.30 14.53 -50.74
C PHE A 4 17.97 14.69 -49.40
N LEU A 5 19.22 15.14 -49.35
CA LEU A 5 19.97 15.38 -48.14
C LEU A 5 19.42 16.58 -47.38
N THR A 6 19.01 17.65 -48.09
CA THR A 6 18.43 18.84 -47.45
C THR A 6 17.03 18.61 -46.89
N THR A 7 16.20 17.78 -47.53
CA THR A 7 14.88 17.38 -47.01
C THR A 7 15.01 16.44 -45.80
N PHE A 8 16.00 15.56 -45.80
CA PHE A 8 16.27 14.67 -44.66
C PHE A 8 16.79 15.45 -43.46
N LEU A 9 17.66 16.46 -43.65
CA LEU A 9 18.16 17.31 -42.60
C LEU A 9 17.07 18.22 -42.01
N PHE A 10 16.10 18.67 -42.84
CA PHE A 10 14.96 19.46 -42.37
C PHE A 10 13.98 18.63 -41.54
N PHE A 11 13.83 17.32 -41.84
CA PHE A 11 12.97 16.41 -41.08
C PHE A 11 13.52 16.05 -39.71
N ILE A 12 14.86 16.05 -39.53
CA ILE A 12 15.50 15.81 -38.21
C ILE A 12 15.30 17.01 -37.27
N PHE A 13 15.19 18.23 -37.80
CA PHE A 13 15.00 19.44 -37.01
C PHE A 13 13.60 19.61 -36.38
N VAL A 14 12.59 18.91 -36.92
CA VAL A 14 11.18 19.03 -36.51
C VAL A 14 10.89 18.17 -35.21
N PHE A 15 11.78 17.25 -34.81
CA PHE A 15 11.58 16.37 -33.68
C PHE A 15 12.30 16.78 -32.38
N ILE A 16 12.89 17.96 -32.32
CA ILE A 16 13.38 18.48 -31.06
C ILE A 16 12.18 19.08 -30.32
N SER A 17 11.46 18.24 -29.58
CA SER A 17 10.55 18.70 -28.54
C SER A 17 11.41 19.38 -27.47
N ILE A 18 11.53 20.70 -27.54
CA ILE A 18 12.12 21.50 -26.48
C ILE A 18 11.16 21.38 -25.30
N GLY A 19 11.52 20.59 -24.28
CA GLY A 19 10.82 20.59 -23.03
C GLY A 19 10.76 22.04 -22.53
N LYS A 20 9.56 22.60 -22.39
CA LYS A 20 9.41 23.95 -21.84
C LYS A 20 9.83 23.91 -20.39
N THR A 21 10.93 24.58 -20.08
CA THR A 21 11.35 24.89 -18.70
C THR A 21 10.75 26.22 -18.32
N GLU A 22 10.13 26.31 -17.17
CA GLU A 22 9.51 27.53 -16.69
C GLU A 22 9.99 27.85 -15.25
N THR A 23 10.28 29.12 -14.97
CA THR A 23 10.69 29.54 -13.63
C THR A 23 9.48 29.68 -12.73
N LEU A 24 9.45 28.93 -11.61
CA LEU A 24 8.39 28.99 -10.61
C LEU A 24 8.47 30.30 -9.81
N LYS A 25 7.39 31.08 -9.80
CA LYS A 25 7.28 32.36 -9.10
C LYS A 25 6.32 32.29 -7.92
N GLU A 26 5.23 31.56 -8.09
CA GLU A 26 4.14 31.48 -7.13
C GLU A 26 3.58 30.05 -7.08
N ILE A 27 3.01 29.68 -5.92
CA ILE A 27 2.35 28.41 -5.69
C ILE A 27 0.95 28.69 -5.20
N GLN A 28 -0.01 27.95 -5.73
CA GLN A 28 -1.40 27.97 -5.32
C GLN A 28 -1.83 26.54 -4.99
N VAL A 29 -2.35 26.32 -3.79
CA VAL A 29 -2.79 24.99 -3.33
C VAL A 29 -4.27 25.03 -3.07
N ASP A 30 -4.99 24.10 -3.68
CA ASP A 30 -6.43 23.92 -3.53
C ASP A 30 -6.76 22.50 -3.07
N GLY A 31 -7.85 22.36 -2.30
CA GLY A 31 -8.36 21.05 -1.82
C GLY A 31 -7.71 20.53 -0.56
N ASN A 32 -6.68 21.21 -0.03
CA ASN A 32 -6.10 20.86 1.25
C ASN A 32 -7.02 21.27 2.41
N GLN A 33 -7.16 20.41 3.40
CA GLN A 33 -7.99 20.60 4.59
C GLN A 33 -7.18 20.60 5.89
N ARG A 34 -6.38 19.54 6.10
CA ARG A 34 -5.55 19.33 7.28
C ARG A 34 -4.09 19.72 7.06
N ILE A 35 -3.63 19.53 5.83
CA ILE A 35 -2.23 19.69 5.48
C ILE A 35 -2.07 21.11 4.95
N SER A 36 -1.25 21.91 5.64
CA SER A 36 -1.03 23.29 5.23
C SER A 36 -0.26 23.38 3.90
N GLU A 37 -0.43 24.48 3.19
CA GLU A 37 0.32 24.80 1.97
C GLU A 37 1.83 24.71 2.19
N GLU A 38 2.32 25.22 3.33
CA GLU A 38 3.73 25.18 3.69
C GLU A 38 4.22 23.74 3.84
N THR A 39 3.39 22.87 4.43
CA THR A 39 3.72 21.45 4.56
C THR A 39 3.80 20.77 3.19
N ILE A 40 2.86 21.09 2.29
CA ILE A 40 2.85 20.56 0.91
C ILE A 40 4.12 21.02 0.16
N LYS A 41 4.52 22.29 0.30
CA LYS A 41 5.76 22.82 -0.27
C LYS A 41 6.99 22.04 0.20
N VAL A 42 7.08 21.78 1.51
CA VAL A 42 8.22 21.05 2.10
C VAL A 42 8.24 19.61 1.62
N LEU A 43 7.10 18.92 1.66
CA LEU A 43 6.96 17.52 1.25
C LEU A 43 7.27 17.34 -0.25
N GLY A 44 6.77 18.23 -1.11
CA GLY A 44 7.03 18.23 -2.55
C GLY A 44 8.40 18.79 -2.94
N LYS A 45 9.22 19.24 -1.97
CA LYS A 45 10.52 19.88 -2.18
C LYS A 45 10.44 21.05 -3.18
N ILE A 46 9.38 21.87 -3.02
CA ILE A 46 9.05 22.93 -3.96
C ILE A 46 9.80 24.22 -3.56
N GLU A 47 10.61 24.73 -4.49
CA GLU A 47 11.42 25.93 -4.30
C GLU A 47 11.04 27.02 -5.31
N ILE A 48 10.71 28.21 -4.81
CA ILE A 48 10.39 29.40 -5.64
C ILE A 48 11.69 29.94 -6.27
N ASN A 49 11.56 30.57 -7.43
CA ASN A 49 12.65 31.13 -8.25
C ASN A 49 13.64 30.06 -8.79
N THR A 50 13.15 28.84 -8.97
CA THR A 50 13.89 27.75 -9.62
C THR A 50 13.19 27.34 -10.91
N GLU A 51 13.95 26.74 -11.82
CA GLU A 51 13.42 26.23 -13.07
C GLU A 51 12.75 24.87 -12.86
N TYR A 52 11.57 24.73 -13.44
CA TYR A 52 10.80 23.50 -13.46
C TYR A 52 10.63 23.02 -14.90
N ASP A 53 11.04 21.78 -15.12
CA ASP A 53 10.75 21.00 -16.30
C ASP A 53 9.74 19.87 -15.94
N SER A 54 9.38 19.07 -16.91
CA SER A 54 8.47 17.96 -16.73
C SER A 54 9.00 16.93 -15.72
N ASP A 55 10.32 16.69 -15.68
CA ASP A 55 10.92 15.72 -14.79
C ASP A 55 10.86 16.19 -13.33
N ARG A 56 11.11 17.46 -13.09
CA ARG A 56 11.01 18.05 -11.75
C ARG A 56 9.55 18.05 -11.25
N LEU A 57 8.59 18.37 -12.11
CA LEU A 57 7.15 18.26 -11.76
C LEU A 57 6.77 16.82 -11.42
N ASN A 58 7.23 15.85 -12.22
CA ASN A 58 6.98 14.43 -11.93
C ASN A 58 7.62 13.97 -10.62
N ASN A 59 8.82 14.46 -10.30
CA ASN A 59 9.48 14.15 -9.02
C ASN A 59 8.70 14.77 -7.84
N THR A 60 8.27 16.03 -7.97
CA THR A 60 7.40 16.68 -6.96
C THR A 60 6.11 15.88 -6.75
N LEU A 61 5.46 15.49 -7.83
CA LEU A 61 4.25 14.66 -7.78
C LEU A 61 4.51 13.34 -7.05
N LYS A 62 5.60 12.67 -7.37
CA LYS A 62 6.00 11.42 -6.72
C LYS A 62 6.29 11.62 -5.23
N ASP A 63 7.09 12.64 -4.87
CA ASP A 63 7.42 12.95 -3.48
C ASP A 63 6.15 13.17 -2.65
N LEU A 64 5.15 13.85 -3.20
CA LEU A 64 3.85 14.07 -2.55
C LEU A 64 3.04 12.77 -2.41
N TYR A 65 2.96 11.92 -3.45
CA TYR A 65 2.26 10.62 -3.38
C TYR A 65 2.92 9.66 -2.39
N ASP A 66 4.25 9.65 -2.31
CA ASP A 66 5.02 8.77 -1.41
C ASP A 66 4.73 9.06 0.08
N THR A 67 4.15 10.23 0.41
CA THR A 67 3.71 10.56 1.77
C THR A 67 2.48 9.78 2.22
N ASN A 68 1.69 9.24 1.31
CA ASN A 68 0.36 8.65 1.53
C ASN A 68 -0.68 9.62 2.12
N PHE A 69 -0.41 10.92 2.15
CA PHE A 69 -1.37 11.90 2.67
C PHE A 69 -2.50 12.20 1.67
N PHE A 70 -2.25 11.99 0.40
CA PHE A 70 -3.14 12.38 -0.68
C PHE A 70 -3.65 11.17 -1.45
N LYS A 71 -4.95 11.20 -1.74
CA LYS A 71 -5.63 10.23 -2.60
C LYS A 71 -5.43 10.59 -4.07
N ASP A 72 -5.43 11.89 -4.36
CA ASP A 72 -5.24 12.41 -5.70
C ASP A 72 -4.47 13.73 -5.66
N ILE A 73 -3.63 13.94 -6.67
CA ILE A 73 -2.79 15.14 -6.81
C ILE A 73 -2.72 15.49 -8.29
N SER A 74 -3.01 16.73 -8.61
CA SER A 74 -2.71 17.28 -9.94
C SER A 74 -1.83 18.52 -9.82
N LEU A 75 -0.82 18.60 -10.68
CA LEU A 75 0.09 19.71 -10.79
C LEU A 75 -0.07 20.35 -12.17
N ASN A 76 -0.19 21.68 -12.20
CA ASN A 76 -0.19 22.44 -13.45
C ASN A 76 0.69 23.69 -13.28
N LEU A 77 1.70 23.85 -14.14
CA LEU A 77 2.58 25.01 -14.14
C LEU A 77 2.31 25.85 -15.38
N GLU A 78 1.80 27.05 -15.16
CA GLU A 78 1.50 28.01 -16.22
C GLU A 78 1.90 29.44 -15.79
N ASN A 79 2.63 30.13 -16.65
CA ASN A 79 3.06 31.53 -16.43
C ASN A 79 3.86 31.76 -15.13
N GLY A 80 4.57 30.72 -14.66
CA GLY A 80 5.33 30.73 -13.40
C GLY A 80 4.50 30.48 -12.16
N ILE A 81 3.23 30.08 -12.29
CA ILE A 81 2.34 29.73 -11.19
C ILE A 81 2.16 28.23 -11.19
N LEU A 82 2.54 27.56 -10.11
CA LEU A 82 2.29 26.13 -9.89
C LEU A 82 0.98 25.95 -9.12
N SER A 83 -0.05 25.53 -9.83
CA SER A 83 -1.33 25.14 -9.23
C SER A 83 -1.26 23.67 -8.81
N ILE A 84 -1.50 23.41 -7.52
CA ILE A 84 -1.49 22.10 -6.89
C ILE A 84 -2.90 21.83 -6.38
N ASN A 85 -3.62 20.91 -7.02
CA ASN A 85 -4.91 20.46 -6.51
C ASN A 85 -4.72 19.11 -5.83
N VAL A 86 -5.20 19.00 -4.60
CA VAL A 86 -5.06 17.79 -3.79
C VAL A 86 -6.40 17.29 -3.28
N ILE A 87 -6.53 15.98 -3.16
CA ILE A 87 -7.58 15.32 -2.38
C ILE A 87 -6.89 14.54 -1.28
N GLU A 88 -7.12 14.91 -0.02
CA GLU A 88 -6.49 14.23 1.11
C GLU A 88 -7.08 12.83 1.34
N ASN A 89 -6.26 11.89 1.74
CA ASN A 89 -6.71 10.59 2.24
C ASN A 89 -7.44 10.74 3.57
N TYR A 90 -8.41 9.87 3.83
CA TYR A 90 -9.05 9.79 5.14
C TYR A 90 -8.03 9.49 6.23
N ILE A 91 -8.24 10.05 7.42
CA ILE A 91 -7.53 9.62 8.64
C ILE A 91 -8.24 8.41 9.25
N ILE A 92 -7.47 7.43 9.66
CA ILE A 92 -7.96 6.29 10.41
C ILE A 92 -8.33 6.77 11.82
N GLU A 93 -9.63 6.76 12.11
CA GLU A 93 -10.16 7.09 13.44
C GLU A 93 -9.98 5.89 14.38
N ASP A 94 -10.32 4.70 13.89
CA ASP A 94 -10.24 3.47 14.67
C ASP A 94 -10.09 2.24 13.76
N ILE A 95 -9.42 1.19 14.32
CA ILE A 95 -9.29 -0.12 13.68
C ILE A 95 -9.77 -1.18 14.66
N GLU A 96 -10.88 -1.80 14.33
CA GLU A 96 -11.48 -2.88 15.09
C GLU A 96 -11.23 -4.22 14.41
N ILE A 97 -10.59 -5.17 15.12
CA ILE A 97 -10.40 -6.55 14.64
C ILE A 97 -11.23 -7.46 15.52
N THR A 98 -12.13 -8.22 14.92
CA THR A 98 -13.10 -9.08 15.61
C THR A 98 -13.13 -10.49 15.03
N GLY A 99 -13.93 -11.39 15.65
CA GLY A 99 -14.24 -12.71 15.11
C GLY A 99 -13.38 -13.84 15.64
N MET A 100 -12.29 -13.56 16.36
CA MET A 100 -11.47 -14.62 16.98
C MET A 100 -11.83 -14.83 18.45
N LYS A 101 -11.83 -16.10 18.87
CA LYS A 101 -12.08 -16.49 20.27
C LYS A 101 -10.91 -16.15 21.18
N ASN A 102 -9.69 -16.27 20.68
CA ASN A 102 -8.46 -16.01 21.44
C ASN A 102 -8.08 -14.53 21.39
N LYS A 103 -8.37 -13.80 22.47
CA LYS A 103 -8.09 -12.37 22.57
C LYS A 103 -6.61 -12.04 22.51
N SER A 104 -5.73 -12.83 23.14
CA SER A 104 -4.29 -12.57 23.09
C SER A 104 -3.71 -12.75 21.70
N PHE A 105 -4.33 -13.60 20.87
CA PHE A 105 -3.95 -13.74 19.48
C PHE A 105 -4.44 -12.56 18.63
N LEU A 106 -5.66 -12.05 18.92
CA LEU A 106 -6.17 -10.80 18.32
C LEU A 106 -5.24 -9.60 18.58
N GLU A 107 -4.78 -9.44 19.82
CA GLU A 107 -3.83 -8.39 20.21
C GLU A 107 -2.54 -8.49 19.38
N LYS A 108 -1.97 -9.69 19.28
CA LYS A 108 -0.80 -9.92 18.42
C LYS A 108 -1.04 -9.61 16.95
N LEU A 109 -2.21 -9.93 16.41
CA LEU A 109 -2.56 -9.54 15.04
C LEU A 109 -2.61 -8.03 14.89
N SER A 110 -3.24 -7.32 15.83
CA SER A 110 -3.33 -5.86 15.81
C SER A 110 -1.98 -5.15 15.92
N GLU A 111 -1.01 -5.76 16.60
CA GLU A 111 0.35 -5.24 16.69
C GLU A 111 1.12 -5.36 15.36
N ASN A 112 0.84 -6.40 14.60
CA ASN A 112 1.58 -6.71 13.35
C ASN A 112 1.11 -5.93 12.13
N ILE A 113 -0.13 -5.45 12.08
CA ILE A 113 -0.62 -4.63 10.97
C ILE A 113 0.09 -3.28 10.92
N VAL A 114 0.27 -2.74 9.72
CA VAL A 114 0.95 -1.45 9.50
C VAL A 114 0.00 -0.28 9.77
N LEU A 115 -1.25 -0.39 9.33
CA LEU A 115 -2.26 0.65 9.57
C LEU A 115 -2.49 0.83 11.08
N LYS A 116 -2.48 2.07 11.53
CA LYS A 116 -2.74 2.47 12.93
C LYS A 116 -3.67 3.66 12.98
N ASN A 117 -4.28 3.87 14.14
CA ASN A 117 -5.09 5.05 14.39
C ASN A 117 -4.26 6.33 14.14
N ARG A 118 -4.88 7.33 13.56
CA ARG A 118 -4.31 8.63 13.15
C ARG A 118 -3.37 8.60 11.94
N MET A 119 -3.17 7.44 11.31
CA MET A 119 -2.48 7.36 10.02
C MET A 119 -3.44 7.68 8.87
N SER A 120 -2.89 8.07 7.74
CA SER A 120 -3.66 8.18 6.50
C SER A 120 -4.07 6.80 6.01
N PHE A 121 -5.32 6.67 5.60
CA PHE A 121 -5.85 5.44 5.04
C PHE A 121 -5.50 5.32 3.57
N THR A 122 -4.95 4.17 3.18
CA THR A 122 -4.82 3.78 1.79
C THR A 122 -5.37 2.36 1.59
N GLU A 123 -6.11 2.16 0.50
CA GLU A 123 -6.67 0.85 0.17
C GLU A 123 -5.59 -0.22 -0.03
N ASP A 124 -4.47 0.18 -0.67
CA ASP A 124 -3.33 -0.70 -0.91
C ASP A 124 -2.72 -1.24 0.39
N GLN A 125 -2.54 -0.38 1.40
CA GLN A 125 -2.02 -0.82 2.70
C GLN A 125 -3.02 -1.70 3.44
N LEU A 126 -4.33 -1.42 3.33
CA LEU A 126 -5.36 -2.29 3.90
C LEU A 126 -5.29 -3.70 3.31
N GLN A 127 -5.15 -3.85 1.99
CA GLN A 127 -5.03 -5.14 1.34
C GLN A 127 -3.75 -5.89 1.75
N LYS A 128 -2.64 -5.18 1.94
CA LYS A 128 -1.39 -5.74 2.47
C LYS A 128 -1.57 -6.25 3.89
N ASP A 129 -2.22 -5.48 4.75
CA ASP A 129 -2.49 -5.86 6.14
C ASP A 129 -3.44 -7.06 6.22
N ILE A 130 -4.50 -7.11 5.39
CA ILE A 130 -5.38 -8.28 5.28
C ILE A 130 -4.59 -9.52 4.87
N THR A 131 -3.73 -9.40 3.86
CA THR A 131 -2.89 -10.51 3.39
C THR A 131 -1.93 -10.98 4.49
N LEU A 132 -1.35 -10.05 5.24
CA LEU A 132 -0.49 -10.35 6.39
C LEU A 132 -1.25 -11.14 7.46
N ILE A 133 -2.45 -10.68 7.84
CA ILE A 133 -3.31 -11.38 8.81
C ILE A 133 -3.62 -12.79 8.31
N GLN A 134 -4.04 -12.96 7.05
CA GLN A 134 -4.33 -14.27 6.48
C GLN A 134 -3.11 -15.21 6.52
N ASN A 135 -1.91 -14.70 6.26
CA ASN A 135 -0.68 -15.48 6.34
C ASN A 135 -0.35 -15.90 7.79
N ILE A 136 -0.53 -14.99 8.76
CA ILE A 136 -0.37 -15.30 10.17
C ILE A 136 -1.39 -16.37 10.61
N LEU A 137 -2.64 -16.26 10.18
CA LEU A 137 -3.68 -17.25 10.47
C LEU A 137 -3.31 -18.63 9.90
N LYS A 138 -2.89 -18.69 8.64
CA LYS A 138 -2.45 -19.94 7.98
C LYS A 138 -1.29 -20.60 8.70
N THR A 139 -0.26 -19.85 9.09
CA THR A 139 0.91 -20.37 9.82
C THR A 139 0.55 -20.90 11.21
N ASN A 140 -0.55 -20.42 11.78
CA ASN A 140 -1.09 -20.90 13.06
C ASN A 140 -2.16 -22.02 12.92
N GLY A 141 -2.32 -22.56 11.70
CA GLY A 141 -3.20 -23.71 11.40
C GLY A 141 -4.63 -23.34 11.01
N PHE A 142 -4.97 -22.05 10.87
CA PHE A 142 -6.27 -21.57 10.42
C PHE A 142 -6.29 -21.41 8.90
N TYR A 143 -6.13 -22.50 8.16
CA TYR A 143 -6.03 -22.49 6.69
C TYR A 143 -7.28 -22.02 5.97
N PHE A 144 -8.43 -22.16 6.60
CA PHE A 144 -9.74 -21.82 6.04
C PHE A 144 -10.29 -20.51 6.61
N ALA A 145 -9.47 -19.77 7.35
CA ALA A 145 -9.88 -18.48 7.86
C ALA A 145 -10.10 -17.48 6.72
N ASN A 146 -11.18 -16.71 6.82
CA ASN A 146 -11.47 -15.57 5.98
C ASN A 146 -11.30 -14.27 6.78
N VAL A 147 -10.92 -13.19 6.11
CA VAL A 147 -10.80 -11.84 6.71
C VAL A 147 -11.57 -10.89 5.83
N ASP A 148 -12.71 -10.43 6.32
CA ASP A 148 -13.55 -9.46 5.66
C ASP A 148 -13.29 -8.06 6.22
N SER A 149 -13.23 -7.07 5.34
CA SER A 149 -13.08 -5.67 5.74
C SER A 149 -14.32 -4.85 5.46
N SER A 150 -14.65 -3.94 6.35
CA SER A 150 -15.67 -2.93 6.13
C SER A 150 -15.16 -1.56 6.55
N LEU A 151 -15.50 -0.53 5.77
CA LEU A 151 -15.09 0.86 5.95
C LEU A 151 -16.31 1.72 6.28
N ILE A 152 -16.24 2.44 7.38
CA ILE A 152 -17.24 3.45 7.75
C ILE A 152 -16.58 4.80 7.59
N LYS A 153 -16.90 5.49 6.49
CA LYS A 153 -16.36 6.82 6.14
C LYS A 153 -17.20 7.92 6.74
N ASN A 154 -16.52 8.96 7.21
CA ASN A 154 -17.11 10.24 7.62
C ASN A 154 -16.47 11.35 6.77
N ASP A 155 -17.21 11.83 5.77
CA ASP A 155 -16.71 12.82 4.82
C ASP A 155 -16.55 14.21 5.46
N GLU A 156 -17.36 14.54 6.47
CA GLU A 156 -17.28 15.82 7.19
C GLU A 156 -15.97 15.95 7.98
N LEU A 157 -15.52 14.84 8.59
CA LEU A 157 -14.28 14.79 9.37
C LEU A 157 -13.09 14.28 8.57
N ASN A 158 -13.28 13.95 7.31
CA ASN A 158 -12.31 13.26 6.46
C ASN A 158 -11.66 12.08 7.20
N SER A 159 -12.50 11.22 7.82
CA SER A 159 -12.06 10.10 8.66
C SER A 159 -12.71 8.77 8.26
N VAL A 160 -12.08 7.68 8.65
CA VAL A 160 -12.57 6.33 8.38
C VAL A 160 -12.35 5.42 9.58
N LYS A 161 -13.38 4.62 9.92
CA LYS A 161 -13.24 3.46 10.83
C LYS A 161 -13.12 2.20 10.00
N ILE A 162 -12.14 1.38 10.34
CA ILE A 162 -11.85 0.11 9.67
C ILE A 162 -12.30 -1.02 10.59
N ARG A 163 -13.15 -1.91 10.09
CA ARG A 163 -13.50 -3.15 10.78
C ARG A 163 -13.00 -4.33 9.99
N LEU A 164 -12.19 -5.17 10.63
CA LEU A 164 -11.72 -6.44 10.11
C LEU A 164 -12.41 -7.56 10.88
N ASN A 165 -13.25 -8.33 10.20
CA ASN A 165 -13.91 -9.48 10.79
C ASN A 165 -13.22 -10.76 10.33
N ILE A 166 -12.73 -11.56 11.29
CA ILE A 166 -12.03 -12.82 11.04
C ILE A 166 -13.00 -13.96 11.28
N GLU A 167 -13.28 -14.73 10.24
CA GLU A 167 -13.95 -16.02 10.36
C GLU A 167 -12.88 -17.10 10.49
N GLU A 168 -12.63 -17.60 11.72
CA GLU A 168 -11.52 -18.53 12.00
C GLU A 168 -11.58 -19.81 11.15
N GLY A 169 -12.78 -20.31 10.85
CA GLY A 169 -12.98 -21.64 10.30
C GLY A 169 -12.48 -22.74 11.24
N GLU A 170 -12.39 -23.96 10.73
CA GLU A 170 -11.83 -25.08 11.49
C GLU A 170 -10.31 -25.07 11.42
N LYS A 171 -9.65 -25.30 12.57
CA LYS A 171 -8.18 -25.43 12.59
C LYS A 171 -7.77 -26.72 11.88
N ALA A 172 -6.87 -26.61 10.90
CA ALA A 172 -6.37 -27.75 10.16
C ALA A 172 -5.62 -28.72 11.09
N LYS A 173 -5.88 -30.01 10.90
CA LYS A 173 -5.28 -31.09 11.67
C LYS A 173 -4.72 -32.13 10.72
N ILE A 174 -3.50 -32.61 10.96
CA ILE A 174 -2.92 -33.70 10.18
C ILE A 174 -3.65 -35.00 10.54
N LYS A 175 -4.41 -35.54 9.61
CA LYS A 175 -5.15 -36.79 9.82
C LYS A 175 -4.24 -38.02 9.69
N ARG A 176 -3.30 -37.98 8.78
CA ARG A 176 -2.40 -39.12 8.51
C ARG A 176 -1.12 -38.60 7.83
N ILE A 177 0.00 -39.19 8.21
CA ILE A 177 1.30 -38.99 7.55
C ILE A 177 1.70 -40.32 6.90
N THR A 178 2.02 -40.31 5.61
CA THR A 178 2.42 -41.49 4.85
C THR A 178 3.77 -41.22 4.18
N PHE A 179 4.72 -42.13 4.36
CA PHE A 179 6.02 -42.06 3.70
C PHE A 179 5.99 -42.88 2.41
N ILE A 180 6.40 -42.27 1.31
CA ILE A 180 6.48 -42.91 -0.01
C ILE A 180 7.95 -43.02 -0.41
N GLY A 181 8.38 -44.19 -0.82
CA GLY A 181 9.77 -44.43 -1.26
C GLY A 181 10.31 -45.80 -0.82
N ASP A 182 11.65 -45.97 -0.84
CA ASP A 182 12.33 -47.19 -0.42
C ASP A 182 12.19 -47.39 1.11
N LYS A 183 11.61 -48.52 1.52
CA LYS A 183 11.28 -48.83 2.93
C LYS A 183 12.48 -49.36 3.73
N LYS A 184 13.70 -48.86 3.52
CA LYS A 184 14.88 -49.18 4.34
C LYS A 184 14.72 -48.78 5.80
N ILE A 185 13.91 -47.72 6.08
CA ILE A 185 13.60 -47.24 7.42
C ILE A 185 12.11 -47.43 7.67
N LYS A 186 11.77 -48.01 8.82
CA LYS A 186 10.35 -48.18 9.21
C LYS A 186 9.67 -46.86 9.42
N ASP A 187 8.43 -46.68 8.93
CA ASP A 187 7.62 -45.46 9.06
C ASP A 187 7.55 -44.93 10.50
N LYS A 188 7.48 -45.87 11.50
CA LYS A 188 7.51 -45.50 12.92
C LYS A 188 8.74 -44.70 13.33
N LYS A 189 9.94 -45.07 12.84
CA LYS A 189 11.17 -44.32 13.12
C LYS A 189 11.19 -42.96 12.42
N LEU A 190 10.59 -42.85 11.23
CA LEU A 190 10.46 -41.61 10.52
C LEU A 190 9.50 -40.65 11.22
N LEU A 191 8.38 -41.19 11.77
CA LEU A 191 7.44 -40.40 12.58
C LEU A 191 8.05 -39.83 13.87
N GLU A 192 9.07 -40.49 14.44
CA GLU A 192 9.77 -40.04 15.65
C GLU A 192 10.74 -38.86 15.37
N VAL A 193 11.14 -38.66 14.10
CA VAL A 193 12.13 -37.63 13.70
C VAL A 193 11.47 -36.38 13.15
N ILE A 194 10.26 -36.49 12.62
CA ILE A 194 9.54 -35.33 12.06
C ILE A 194 8.86 -34.51 13.15
N ALA A 195 8.86 -33.18 12.98
CA ALA A 195 8.21 -32.26 13.90
C ALA A 195 6.67 -32.28 13.84
N SER A 196 6.10 -32.88 12.78
CA SER A 196 4.65 -32.95 12.57
C SER A 196 4.07 -34.20 13.22
N GLU A 197 2.95 -34.06 13.94
CA GLU A 197 2.23 -35.16 14.56
C GLU A 197 0.85 -35.37 13.95
N GLU A 198 0.40 -36.62 13.83
CA GLU A 198 -0.98 -36.95 13.49
C GLU A 198 -1.90 -36.57 14.65
N HIS A 199 -3.06 -35.97 14.31
CA HIS A 199 -4.07 -35.65 15.31
C HIS A 199 -4.75 -36.91 15.81
N LYS A 200 -4.60 -37.22 17.10
CA LYS A 200 -5.31 -38.29 17.81
C LYS A 200 -6.41 -37.68 18.65
N PHE A 201 -7.66 -38.20 18.48
CA PHE A 201 -8.85 -37.65 19.15
C PHE A 201 -8.79 -37.74 20.70
N TRP A 202 -7.88 -38.54 21.26
CA TRP A 202 -7.67 -38.69 22.70
C TRP A 202 -6.48 -37.92 23.28
N LYS A 203 -5.74 -37.16 22.44
CA LYS A 203 -4.74 -36.18 22.92
C LYS A 203 -5.46 -34.85 23.09
N PHE A 204 -5.81 -34.51 24.32
CA PHE A 204 -6.29 -33.19 24.72
C PHE A 204 -5.11 -32.26 25.01
#